data_c82def36a90bf2feccbab9c2d0008378
#
_entry.id   c82def36a90bf2feccbab9c2d0008378
#
_cell.length_a   1.000
_cell.length_b   1.000
_cell.length_c   1.000
_cell.angle_alpha   90.00
_cell.angle_beta   90.00
_cell.angle_gamma   90.00
#
_symmetry.space_group_name_H-M   'P 1'
#
loop_
_entity.id
_entity.type
_entity.pdbx_description
1 polymer ?
#
loop_
_entity_poly.entity_id
_entity_poly.type
_entity_poly.pdbx_seq_one_letter_code
_entity_poly.pdbx_strand_id
1 'polypeptide(L)'
;MEDTQAAYAVRVTKDFSRISFSGTLRLQGRQEYERIYRMLSYAASKAGDSLEIDLRQLQFLNSSGISTFSLFIIEMREAGKKILITGILSERSIAY
;
A
#
# COMPACT_ATOMS: atom_id res chain seq x y z
N MET A 1 1.34 -13.92 3.01
CA MET A 1 1.50 -13.52 1.61
C MET A 1 2.59 -12.48 1.49
N GLU A 2 3.45 -12.64 0.53
CA GLU A 2 4.64 -11.79 0.43
C GLU A 2 5.02 -11.61 -1.04
N ASP A 3 5.45 -10.39 -1.40
CA ASP A 3 5.96 -10.09 -2.73
C ASP A 3 7.25 -9.29 -2.53
N THR A 4 8.38 -9.88 -2.87
CA THR A 4 9.70 -9.27 -2.70
C THR A 4 10.31 -8.98 -4.06
N GLN A 5 10.60 -7.71 -4.31
CA GLN A 5 11.27 -7.24 -5.50
C GLN A 5 12.64 -6.69 -5.11
N ALA A 6 13.47 -6.36 -6.10
CA ALA A 6 14.81 -5.84 -5.82
C ALA A 6 14.79 -4.54 -5.02
N ALA A 7 13.82 -3.67 -5.28
CA ALA A 7 13.76 -2.34 -4.68
C ALA A 7 12.77 -2.24 -3.53
N TYR A 8 11.79 -3.13 -3.45
CA TYR A 8 10.75 -3.04 -2.43
C TYR A 8 10.23 -4.43 -2.05
N ALA A 9 9.51 -4.49 -0.93
CA ALA A 9 8.82 -5.72 -0.50
C ALA A 9 7.46 -5.38 0.06
N VAL A 10 6.51 -6.29 -0.14
CA VAL A 10 5.15 -6.19 0.38
C VAL A 10 4.86 -7.45 1.18
N ARG A 11 4.37 -7.28 2.40
CA ARG A 11 4.02 -8.40 3.27
C ARG A 11 2.61 -8.25 3.81
N VAL A 12 1.85 -9.33 3.78
CA VAL A 12 0.50 -9.36 4.34
C VAL A 12 0.49 -10.37 5.48
N THR A 13 -0.05 -9.97 6.63
CA THR A 13 -0.17 -10.86 7.79
C THR A 13 -1.10 -12.03 7.48
N LYS A 14 -0.97 -13.12 8.24
CA LYS A 14 -1.77 -14.33 8.01
C LYS A 14 -3.26 -14.09 8.14
N ASP A 15 -3.66 -13.19 9.03
CA ASP A 15 -5.06 -12.85 9.26
C ASP A 15 -5.55 -11.72 8.36
N PHE A 16 -4.71 -11.24 7.44
CA PHE A 16 -5.03 -10.15 6.51
C PHE A 16 -5.42 -8.84 7.20
N SER A 17 -4.97 -8.64 8.44
CA SER A 17 -5.26 -7.38 9.16
C SER A 17 -4.30 -6.25 8.83
N ARG A 18 -3.12 -6.59 8.30
CA ARG A 18 -2.08 -5.61 8.02
C ARG A 18 -1.34 -5.96 6.73
N ILE A 19 -1.08 -4.94 5.92
CA ILE A 19 -0.20 -5.04 4.77
C ILE A 19 0.93 -4.03 4.97
N SER A 20 2.18 -4.51 4.89
CA SER A 20 3.37 -3.71 5.15
C SER A 20 4.18 -3.53 3.88
N PHE A 21 4.69 -2.32 3.69
CA PHE A 21 5.55 -2.00 2.56
C PHE A 21 6.91 -1.56 3.07
N SER A 22 7.97 -2.00 2.40
CA SER A 22 9.33 -1.59 2.73
C SER A 22 10.11 -1.28 1.46
N GLY A 23 11.17 -0.49 1.61
CA GLY A 23 12.06 -0.15 0.52
C GLY A 23 11.60 1.05 -0.29
N THR A 24 11.80 1.00 -1.59
CA THR A 24 11.58 2.11 -2.51
C THR A 24 10.54 1.75 -3.57
N LEU A 25 9.45 2.50 -3.62
CA LEU A 25 8.40 2.33 -4.63
C LEU A 25 8.52 3.42 -5.68
N ARG A 26 9.11 3.07 -6.81
CA ARG A 26 9.32 3.95 -7.96
C ARG A 26 8.77 3.36 -9.24
N LEU A 27 7.65 2.72 -9.19
CA LEU A 27 7.05 2.13 -10.36
C LEU A 27 6.53 3.21 -11.30
N GLN A 28 6.47 2.89 -12.59
CA GLN A 28 6.07 3.84 -13.61
C GLN A 28 4.61 3.67 -13.97
N GLY A 29 3.82 4.68 -13.61
CA GLY A 29 2.45 4.75 -14.05
C GLY A 29 1.52 3.70 -13.47
N ARG A 30 0.30 3.75 -13.95
CA ARG A 30 -0.80 2.93 -13.46
C ARG A 30 -0.57 1.44 -13.67
N GLN A 31 -0.02 1.07 -14.82
CA GLN A 31 0.13 -0.32 -15.19
C GLN A 31 1.07 -1.06 -14.25
N GLU A 32 2.20 -0.45 -13.90
CA GLU A 32 3.16 -1.09 -13.01
C GLU A 32 2.66 -1.14 -11.57
N TYR A 33 1.83 -0.17 -11.17
CA TYR A 33 1.23 -0.17 -9.83
C TYR A 33 0.00 -1.08 -9.72
N GLU A 34 -0.50 -1.60 -10.81
CA GLU A 34 -1.67 -2.47 -10.78
C GLU A 34 -1.46 -3.69 -9.90
N ARG A 35 -0.27 -4.25 -9.92
CA ARG A 35 0.09 -5.39 -9.07
C ARG A 35 -0.05 -5.04 -7.59
N ILE A 36 0.44 -3.87 -7.20
CA ILE A 36 0.31 -3.37 -5.82
C ILE A 36 -1.16 -3.17 -5.47
N TYR A 37 -1.91 -2.54 -6.37
CA TYR A 37 -3.32 -2.29 -6.17
C TYR A 37 -4.10 -3.60 -5.99
N ARG A 38 -3.78 -4.61 -6.78
CA ARG A 38 -4.41 -5.92 -6.65
C ARG A 38 -4.09 -6.60 -5.31
N MET A 39 -2.87 -6.45 -4.82
CA MET A 39 -2.51 -6.99 -3.52
C MET A 39 -3.26 -6.29 -2.40
N LEU A 40 -3.37 -4.97 -2.47
CA LEU A 40 -4.15 -4.19 -1.51
C LEU A 40 -5.62 -4.62 -1.53
N SER A 41 -6.21 -4.75 -2.71
CA SER A 41 -7.60 -5.14 -2.86
C SER A 41 -7.85 -6.55 -2.35
N TYR A 42 -6.93 -7.47 -2.64
CA TYR A 42 -7.03 -8.83 -2.14
C TYR A 42 -6.98 -8.88 -0.62
N ALA A 43 -6.02 -8.18 -0.02
CA ALA A 43 -5.91 -8.11 1.43
C ALA A 43 -7.18 -7.52 2.05
N ALA A 44 -7.71 -6.46 1.45
CA ALA A 44 -8.93 -5.83 1.93
C ALA A 44 -10.13 -6.77 1.85
N SER A 45 -10.21 -7.60 0.81
CA SER A 45 -11.31 -8.55 0.64
C SER A 45 -11.27 -9.66 1.69
N LYS A 46 -10.11 -9.96 2.22
CA LYS A 46 -9.91 -10.99 3.25
C LYS A 46 -9.93 -10.43 4.66
N ALA A 47 -9.63 -9.14 4.81
CA ALA A 47 -9.67 -8.48 6.10
C ALA A 47 -11.12 -8.38 6.58
N GLY A 48 -11.30 -8.20 7.88
CA GLY A 48 -12.63 -7.93 8.43
C GLY A 48 -13.06 -6.51 8.09
N ASP A 49 -13.49 -5.76 9.09
CA ASP A 49 -13.98 -4.40 8.87
C ASP A 49 -12.87 -3.38 8.65
N SER A 50 -11.63 -3.73 8.96
CA SER A 50 -10.52 -2.80 8.87
C SER A 50 -9.26 -3.46 8.34
N LEU A 51 -8.43 -2.64 7.71
CA LEU A 51 -7.12 -3.05 7.21
C LEU A 51 -6.12 -1.97 7.57
N GLU A 52 -4.99 -2.37 8.11
CA GLU A 52 -3.90 -1.46 8.38
C GLU A 52 -2.89 -1.50 7.22
N ILE A 53 -2.51 -0.32 6.73
CA ILE A 53 -1.43 -0.18 5.76
C ILE A 53 -0.23 0.38 6.52
N ASP A 54 0.82 -0.42 6.65
CA ASP A 54 2.00 -0.06 7.41
C ASP A 54 3.09 0.44 6.46
N LEU A 55 3.37 1.73 6.52
CA LEU A 55 4.38 2.38 5.68
C LEU A 55 5.63 2.78 6.46
N ARG A 56 5.80 2.28 7.67
CA ARG A 56 6.92 2.69 8.52
C ARG A 56 8.29 2.34 7.94
N GLN A 57 8.35 1.29 7.14
CA GLN A 57 9.60 0.83 6.53
C GLN A 57 9.77 1.32 5.09
N LEU A 58 8.81 2.07 4.58
CA LEU A 58 8.90 2.60 3.22
C LEU A 58 9.77 3.84 3.21
N GLN A 59 10.80 3.82 2.36
CA GLN A 59 11.77 4.90 2.28
C GLN A 59 11.45 5.93 1.21
N PHE A 60 10.70 5.54 0.19
CA PHE A 60 10.37 6.41 -0.92
C PHE A 60 9.10 5.96 -1.61
N LEU A 61 8.28 6.91 -2.03
CA LEU A 61 7.06 6.66 -2.78
C LEU A 61 6.89 7.78 -3.79
N ASN A 62 6.83 7.44 -5.07
CA ASN A 62 6.68 8.47 -6.11
C ASN A 62 5.21 8.88 -6.25
N SER A 63 4.95 9.88 -7.11
CA SER A 63 3.61 10.43 -7.27
C SER A 63 2.61 9.41 -7.78
N SER A 64 3.02 8.50 -8.66
CA SER A 64 2.15 7.42 -9.13
C SER A 64 1.76 6.48 -7.99
N GLY A 65 2.67 6.23 -7.05
CA GLY A 65 2.38 5.44 -5.87
C GLY A 65 1.42 6.15 -4.92
N ILE A 66 1.63 7.44 -4.70
CA ILE A 66 0.74 8.26 -3.89
C ILE A 66 -0.69 8.19 -4.46
N SER A 67 -0.81 8.35 -5.78
CA SER A 67 -2.11 8.27 -6.45
C SER A 67 -2.77 6.91 -6.28
N THR A 68 -1.97 5.84 -6.40
CA THR A 68 -2.46 4.47 -6.25
C THR A 68 -3.01 4.22 -4.84
N PHE A 69 -2.25 4.60 -3.81
CA PHE A 69 -2.70 4.44 -2.43
C PHE A 69 -3.92 5.30 -2.14
N SER A 70 -3.93 6.54 -2.63
CA SER A 70 -5.06 7.45 -2.44
C SER A 70 -6.34 6.90 -3.04
N LEU A 71 -6.26 6.40 -4.27
CA LEU A 71 -7.42 5.80 -4.94
C LEU A 71 -7.93 4.59 -4.17
N PHE A 72 -7.03 3.72 -3.75
CA PHE A 72 -7.40 2.55 -2.97
C PHE A 72 -8.13 2.94 -1.68
N ILE A 73 -7.59 3.91 -0.94
CA ILE A 73 -8.19 4.37 0.31
C ILE A 73 -9.58 4.92 0.08
N ILE A 74 -9.75 5.75 -0.95
CA ILE A 74 -11.05 6.32 -1.28
C ILE A 74 -12.06 5.22 -1.60
N GLU A 75 -11.68 4.27 -2.45
CA GLU A 75 -12.56 3.19 -2.85
C GLU A 75 -12.97 2.31 -1.67
N MET A 76 -12.03 2.04 -0.77
CA MET A 76 -12.32 1.21 0.41
C MET A 76 -13.22 1.93 1.40
N ARG A 77 -13.03 3.23 1.59
CA ARG A 77 -13.90 4.01 2.47
C ARG A 77 -15.32 4.09 1.92
N GLU A 78 -15.46 4.22 0.62
CA GLU A 78 -16.77 4.19 -0.03
C GLU A 78 -17.46 2.84 0.14
N ALA A 79 -16.69 1.76 0.21
CA ALA A 79 -17.20 0.43 0.44
C ALA A 79 -17.47 0.13 1.92
N GLY A 80 -17.22 1.10 2.80
CA GLY A 80 -17.48 0.95 4.23
C GLY A 80 -16.34 0.31 5.02
N LYS A 81 -15.17 0.13 4.42
CA LYS A 81 -14.02 -0.41 5.12
C LYS A 81 -13.22 0.68 5.80
N LYS A 82 -12.73 0.38 6.99
CA LYS A 82 -11.79 1.25 7.70
C LYS A 82 -10.38 0.97 7.19
N ILE A 83 -9.72 2.00 6.70
CA ILE A 83 -8.31 1.91 6.34
C ILE A 83 -7.50 2.75 7.31
N LEU A 84 -6.58 2.10 8.00
CA LEU A 84 -5.70 2.74 8.95
C LEU A 84 -4.30 2.78 8.35
N ILE A 85 -3.69 3.94 8.32
CA ILE A 85 -2.32 4.09 7.82
C ILE A 85 -1.39 4.36 8.98
N THR A 86 -0.35 3.54 9.12
CA THR A 86 0.68 3.73 10.13
C THR A 86 1.98 4.12 9.47
N GLY A 87 2.72 4.99 10.15
CA GLY A 87 3.94 5.54 9.60
C GLY A 87 3.63 6.75 8.74
N ILE A 88 4.48 7.76 8.87
CA ILE A 88 4.37 8.98 8.08
C ILE A 88 5.61 9.06 7.21
N LEU A 89 5.39 9.20 5.91
CA LEU A 89 6.49 9.42 4.99
C LEU A 89 7.01 10.83 5.21
N SER A 90 8.32 10.98 5.34
CA SER A 90 8.92 12.30 5.42
C SER A 90 8.78 13.01 4.07
N GLU A 91 8.87 14.33 4.07
CA GLU A 91 8.81 15.10 2.84
C GLU A 91 9.86 14.65 1.82
N ARG A 92 11.01 14.20 2.31
CA ARG A 92 12.08 13.71 1.44
C ARG A 92 11.73 12.40 0.74
N SER A 93 10.83 11.65 1.33
CA SER A 93 10.43 10.34 0.79
C SER A 93 9.32 10.45 -0.24
N ILE A 94 8.68 11.60 -0.34
CA ILE A 94 7.56 11.81 -1.24
C ILE A 94 8.06 12.59 -2.45
N ALA A 95 7.87 12.03 -3.65
CA ALA A 95 8.23 12.67 -4.91
C ALA A 95 6.99 13.26 -5.57
N TYR A 96 7.17 14.44 -6.10
CA TYR A 96 6.11 15.13 -6.83
C TYR A 96 6.45 15.22 -8.30
#